data_60940e2a56c47495fce9658197c8bc1c
#
_entry.id   60940e2a56c47495fce9658197c8bc1c
#
_cell.length_a   1.000
_cell.length_b   1.000
_cell.length_c   1.000
_cell.angle_alpha   90.00
_cell.angle_beta   90.00
_cell.angle_gamma   90.00
#
_symmetry.space_group_name_H-M   'P 1'
#
loop_
_entity.id
_entity.type
_entity.pdbx_description
1 polymer ?
#
loop_
_entity_poly.entity_id
_entity_poly.type
_entity_poly.pdbx_seq_one_letter_code
_entity_poly.pdbx_strand_id
1 'polypeptide(L)'
;MNSNMFQKIGVWLIVGLVLFTVFKQFDKPKDQNSVTYSQFMDDAKAGKVKRVDVQGRTLQVTPADGNKYSIISPGDIWMVGDLMKYGVQVTGKADDEPNMLVSALYYLGPTLLIIGFWFFMMRQMQGGGKGGAFSFGKSKARLIDENSNTVTFADVAGCDEAKEEVFELVDFLKDPQKFQKLGGRIPHGVLLVGPPGTGKTLLARAIAGEAKVPFFSISGSDFVEMFVGVGASRVRDMFENAKKNSPCIIFIDEIDAVGRHRGAGMGGGNDEREQTLNQMLVEMDGFESNSGVIVVAATNRSDVLDKALLRPGRFDRQVHVGLPDIRGREQILQVHMRKVPIDPDVNAAVLARGTPGFSGADLANLVNEAALFAARRNKRSVDMKDFEDAKDKIYMGPERKSAVMREEERRNTAYHESGHAVVAKVLPKADPVHKVTIMPRGMALGVTWQLPEFDRVNLYKDRMLEELAILFGGRAAEEVFLNSMSTGASNDFERATKMARDMVTRYGMSDSLGTMVYVDTESESIFGRNSTKTVSELTQQKVDAEIRTLIDSQYALARSILEQNRDKVEAMVAALLEWETIDAEQINDIMEGRPPRAPLPPPATQFGNSAGGAPGPAAGSAPATA
;
A
#
# COMPACT_ATOMS: atom_id res chain seq x y z
N MET A 1 -43.07 2.60 10.54
CA MET A 1 -42.90 3.83 9.73
C MET A 1 -41.99 4.77 10.52
N ASN A 2 -40.79 5.05 10.00
CA ASN A 2 -39.68 5.66 10.75
C ASN A 2 -39.93 7.14 11.06
N SER A 3 -39.90 7.50 12.34
CA SER A 3 -39.98 8.90 12.84
C SER A 3 -38.98 9.85 12.17
N ASN A 4 -37.84 9.35 11.72
CA ASN A 4 -36.80 10.10 11.00
C ASN A 4 -37.20 10.55 9.57
N MET A 5 -38.19 9.93 8.96
CA MET A 5 -38.65 10.29 7.63
C MET A 5 -39.60 11.53 7.67
N PHE A 6 -40.46 11.60 8.67
CA PHE A 6 -41.31 12.77 8.89
C PHE A 6 -40.51 14.02 9.27
N GLN A 7 -39.46 13.87 10.05
CA GLN A 7 -38.58 14.99 10.39
C GLN A 7 -37.83 15.53 9.16
N LYS A 8 -37.35 14.65 8.28
CA LYS A 8 -36.69 15.09 7.01
C LYS A 8 -37.67 15.78 6.07
N ILE A 9 -38.88 15.26 5.94
CA ILE A 9 -39.93 15.88 5.12
C ILE A 9 -40.33 17.26 5.68
N GLY A 10 -40.44 17.40 7.01
CA GLY A 10 -40.71 18.67 7.66
C GLY A 10 -39.66 19.73 7.39
N VAL A 11 -38.37 19.37 7.43
CA VAL A 11 -37.25 20.27 7.13
C VAL A 11 -37.32 20.75 5.66
N TRP A 12 -37.55 19.85 4.72
CA TRP A 12 -37.66 20.21 3.31
C TRP A 12 -38.89 21.07 3.00
N LEU A 13 -40.00 20.86 3.72
CA LEU A 13 -41.20 21.71 3.63
C LEU A 13 -40.90 23.13 4.13
N ILE A 14 -40.19 23.30 5.24
CA ILE A 14 -39.80 24.61 5.77
C ILE A 14 -38.86 25.33 4.79
N VAL A 15 -37.84 24.63 4.26
CA VAL A 15 -36.92 25.19 3.24
C VAL A 15 -37.68 25.58 2.00
N GLY A 16 -38.63 24.79 1.51
CA GLY A 16 -39.50 25.08 0.40
C GLY A 16 -40.38 26.33 0.65
N LEU A 17 -40.93 26.46 1.87
CA LEU A 17 -41.76 27.59 2.25
C LEU A 17 -40.95 28.91 2.32
N VAL A 18 -39.72 28.84 2.86
CA VAL A 18 -38.79 29.99 2.92
C VAL A 18 -38.38 30.42 1.51
N LEU A 19 -38.02 29.48 0.67
CA LEU A 19 -37.68 29.75 -0.73
C LEU A 19 -38.87 30.32 -1.50
N PHE A 20 -40.07 29.79 -1.28
CA PHE A 20 -41.29 30.29 -1.91
C PHE A 20 -41.62 31.73 -1.47
N THR A 21 -41.46 32.06 -0.17
CA THR A 21 -41.69 33.44 0.32
C THR A 21 -40.64 34.42 -0.22
N VAL A 22 -39.38 34.01 -0.31
CA VAL A 22 -38.30 34.81 -0.92
C VAL A 22 -38.54 35.00 -2.41
N PHE A 23 -38.91 33.94 -3.15
CA PHE A 23 -39.24 34.06 -4.58
C PHE A 23 -40.44 34.97 -4.83
N LYS A 24 -41.49 34.89 -4.01
CA LYS A 24 -42.67 35.78 -4.12
C LYS A 24 -42.33 37.25 -3.88
N GLN A 25 -41.26 37.57 -3.18
CA GLN A 25 -40.78 38.91 -2.93
C GLN A 25 -40.11 39.54 -4.17
N PHE A 26 -39.65 38.71 -5.13
CA PHE A 26 -39.09 39.14 -6.40
C PHE A 26 -40.14 39.25 -7.53
N ASP A 27 -41.32 38.65 -7.39
CA ASP A 27 -42.44 38.77 -8.32
C ASP A 27 -43.22 40.08 -8.06
N LYS A 28 -42.68 41.22 -8.52
CA LYS A 28 -43.50 42.43 -8.68
C LYS A 28 -44.37 42.23 -9.91
N PRO A 29 -45.73 42.37 -9.80
CA PRO A 29 -46.57 42.33 -10.97
C PRO A 29 -46.17 43.47 -11.92
N LYS A 30 -45.81 43.12 -13.15
CA LYS A 30 -45.68 44.10 -14.25
C LYS A 30 -47.03 44.58 -14.56
N ASP A 31 -47.32 45.85 -14.17
CA ASP A 31 -48.52 46.58 -14.65
C ASP A 31 -48.46 46.64 -16.19
N GLN A 32 -49.27 45.82 -16.82
CA GLN A 32 -49.57 45.93 -18.25
C GLN A 32 -50.54 47.08 -18.43
N ASN A 33 -50.13 48.10 -19.16
CA ASN A 33 -50.78 49.38 -19.56
C ASN A 33 -50.40 50.59 -18.68
N SER A 34 -49.15 51.02 -18.77
CA SER A 34 -48.72 52.31 -18.24
C SER A 34 -49.08 53.40 -19.23
N VAL A 35 -50.29 53.98 -19.08
CA VAL A 35 -50.66 55.29 -19.71
C VAL A 35 -49.78 56.35 -19.03
N THR A 36 -49.08 57.17 -19.81
CA THR A 36 -48.24 58.25 -19.25
C THR A 36 -49.08 59.35 -18.63
N TYR A 37 -48.55 60.05 -17.62
CA TYR A 37 -49.23 61.14 -16.97
C TYR A 37 -49.67 62.22 -17.97
N SER A 38 -48.87 62.53 -19.00
CA SER A 38 -49.23 63.50 -20.06
C SER A 38 -50.40 63.00 -20.87
N GLN A 39 -50.45 61.75 -21.26
CA GLN A 39 -51.61 61.20 -21.99
C GLN A 39 -52.88 61.19 -21.14
N PHE A 40 -52.79 60.94 -19.85
CA PHE A 40 -53.89 61.03 -18.92
C PHE A 40 -54.44 62.47 -18.87
N MET A 41 -53.59 63.49 -18.78
CA MET A 41 -54.04 64.93 -18.76
C MET A 41 -54.64 65.31 -20.07
N ASP A 42 -54.18 64.83 -21.20
CA ASP A 42 -54.80 65.09 -22.52
C ASP A 42 -56.17 64.39 -22.65
N ASP A 43 -56.29 63.13 -22.12
CA ASP A 43 -57.60 62.45 -22.09
C ASP A 43 -58.58 63.11 -21.11
N ALA A 44 -58.11 63.68 -20.01
CA ALA A 44 -58.92 64.47 -19.10
C ALA A 44 -59.45 65.77 -19.78
N LYS A 45 -58.59 66.49 -20.53
CA LYS A 45 -58.94 67.63 -21.37
C LYS A 45 -59.97 67.27 -22.43
N ALA A 46 -59.84 66.11 -23.04
CA ALA A 46 -60.75 65.61 -24.07
C ALA A 46 -62.09 65.07 -23.53
N GLY A 47 -62.33 65.13 -22.20
CA GLY A 47 -63.58 64.70 -21.57
C GLY A 47 -63.74 63.16 -21.50
N LYS A 48 -62.69 62.40 -21.72
CA LYS A 48 -62.73 60.95 -21.71
C LYS A 48 -62.58 60.34 -20.31
N VAL A 49 -62.26 61.17 -19.30
CA VAL A 49 -62.06 60.71 -17.89
C VAL A 49 -63.27 61.18 -17.07
N LYS A 50 -63.95 60.24 -16.44
CA LYS A 50 -65.12 60.48 -15.64
C LYS A 50 -64.81 60.76 -14.15
N ARG A 51 -63.88 59.98 -13.59
CA ARG A 51 -63.55 60.08 -12.17
C ARG A 51 -62.10 59.68 -11.91
N VAL A 52 -61.45 60.35 -10.97
CA VAL A 52 -60.12 60.08 -10.51
C VAL A 52 -60.16 59.97 -8.99
N ASP A 53 -59.79 58.81 -8.46
CA ASP A 53 -59.53 58.58 -7.02
C ASP A 53 -58.03 58.77 -6.73
N VAL A 54 -57.70 59.73 -5.89
CA VAL A 54 -56.33 60.09 -5.50
C VAL A 54 -56.01 59.43 -4.19
N GLN A 55 -54.99 58.54 -4.18
CA GLN A 55 -54.45 57.87 -2.97
C GLN A 55 -52.94 58.08 -2.91
N GLY A 56 -52.51 59.03 -2.13
CA GLY A 56 -51.11 59.45 -2.10
C GLY A 56 -50.60 59.89 -3.48
N ARG A 57 -49.62 59.19 -4.05
CA ARG A 57 -49.12 59.46 -5.41
C ARG A 57 -49.79 58.63 -6.50
N THR A 58 -50.63 57.69 -6.13
CA THR A 58 -51.31 56.81 -7.10
C THR A 58 -52.67 57.36 -7.44
N LEU A 59 -52.93 57.55 -8.73
CA LEU A 59 -54.21 58.00 -9.28
C LEU A 59 -54.91 56.78 -9.90
N GLN A 60 -56.06 56.41 -9.37
CA GLN A 60 -56.94 55.44 -10.03
C GLN A 60 -57.91 56.17 -10.94
N VAL A 61 -57.68 56.02 -12.21
CA VAL A 61 -58.46 56.69 -13.25
C VAL A 61 -59.60 55.80 -13.72
N THR A 62 -60.82 56.34 -13.72
CA THR A 62 -62.02 55.72 -14.31
C THR A 62 -62.37 56.45 -15.56
N PRO A 63 -62.09 55.94 -16.76
CA PRO A 63 -62.52 56.59 -18.03
C PRO A 63 -64.00 56.46 -18.24
N ALA A 64 -64.56 57.28 -19.20
CA ALA A 64 -65.97 57.23 -19.59
C ALA A 64 -66.31 55.89 -20.26
N ASP A 65 -65.40 55.37 -21.08
CA ASP A 65 -65.54 54.12 -21.80
C ASP A 65 -64.22 53.29 -21.63
N GLY A 66 -64.24 52.22 -20.83
CA GLY A 66 -63.10 51.39 -20.69
C GLY A 66 -62.77 50.88 -19.27
N ASN A 67 -61.68 50.09 -19.12
CA ASN A 67 -61.25 49.53 -17.85
C ASN A 67 -60.48 50.55 -17.00
N LYS A 68 -60.65 50.50 -15.68
CA LYS A 68 -59.87 51.30 -14.73
C LYS A 68 -58.41 51.04 -14.86
N TYR A 69 -57.60 52.08 -14.80
CA TYR A 69 -56.13 51.96 -14.79
C TYR A 69 -55.55 52.89 -13.72
N SER A 70 -54.29 52.53 -13.30
CA SER A 70 -53.62 53.34 -12.29
C SER A 70 -52.39 54.03 -12.89
N ILE A 71 -52.16 55.27 -12.45
CA ILE A 71 -51.03 56.10 -12.87
C ILE A 71 -50.39 56.70 -11.64
N ILE A 72 -49.08 56.92 -11.71
CA ILE A 72 -48.36 57.62 -10.66
C ILE A 72 -48.26 59.10 -11.00
N SER A 73 -48.81 59.95 -10.13
CA SER A 73 -48.66 61.37 -10.25
C SER A 73 -47.23 61.84 -10.00
N PRO A 74 -46.64 62.71 -10.84
CA PRO A 74 -45.34 63.30 -10.62
C PRO A 74 -45.30 64.30 -9.44
N GLY A 75 -46.40 64.48 -8.73
CA GLY A 75 -46.49 65.41 -7.60
C GLY A 75 -46.89 66.84 -8.03
N ASP A 76 -47.65 66.97 -9.14
CA ASP A 76 -48.18 68.24 -9.64
C ASP A 76 -49.21 68.77 -8.66
N ILE A 77 -48.94 69.95 -8.04
CA ILE A 77 -49.80 70.63 -7.06
C ILE A 77 -51.06 71.17 -7.71
N TRP A 78 -51.01 71.48 -8.99
CA TRP A 78 -52.14 72.09 -9.74
C TRP A 78 -53.05 71.02 -10.35
N MET A 79 -52.67 69.79 -10.37
CA MET A 79 -53.37 68.65 -10.98
C MET A 79 -54.88 68.61 -10.60
N VAL A 80 -55.17 68.69 -9.31
CA VAL A 80 -56.56 68.63 -8.81
C VAL A 80 -57.38 69.80 -9.31
N GLY A 81 -56.81 71.03 -9.35
CA GLY A 81 -57.45 72.20 -9.86
C GLY A 81 -57.72 72.13 -11.37
N ASP A 82 -56.79 71.57 -12.12
CA ASP A 82 -56.97 71.43 -13.58
C ASP A 82 -57.98 70.35 -13.94
N LEU A 83 -57.96 69.21 -13.22
CA LEU A 83 -58.95 68.14 -13.40
C LEU A 83 -60.36 68.59 -13.08
N MET A 84 -60.57 69.46 -12.07
CA MET A 84 -61.90 70.10 -11.78
C MET A 84 -62.34 71.06 -12.87
N LYS A 85 -61.40 71.83 -13.47
CA LYS A 85 -61.72 72.70 -14.63
C LYS A 85 -62.21 71.92 -15.85
N TYR A 86 -61.68 70.67 -16.02
CA TYR A 86 -62.10 69.79 -17.11
C TYR A 86 -63.33 68.94 -16.78
N GLY A 87 -63.97 69.17 -15.64
CA GLY A 87 -65.22 68.48 -15.27
C GLY A 87 -65.05 67.06 -14.73
N VAL A 88 -63.83 66.67 -14.35
CA VAL A 88 -63.54 65.34 -13.82
C VAL A 88 -63.86 65.31 -12.32
N GLN A 89 -64.57 64.27 -11.86
CA GLN A 89 -64.83 64.09 -10.43
C GLN A 89 -63.56 63.59 -9.74
N VAL A 90 -63.00 64.35 -8.80
CA VAL A 90 -61.81 63.96 -8.03
C VAL A 90 -62.22 63.56 -6.60
N THR A 91 -61.83 62.40 -6.15
CA THR A 91 -62.10 61.92 -4.78
C THR A 91 -60.76 61.56 -4.12
N GLY A 92 -60.50 62.11 -2.95
CA GLY A 92 -59.35 61.73 -2.12
C GLY A 92 -59.67 60.48 -1.28
N LYS A 93 -58.81 59.50 -1.31
CA LYS A 93 -58.84 58.39 -0.38
C LYS A 93 -57.65 58.51 0.59
N ALA A 94 -57.90 58.20 1.85
CA ALA A 94 -56.82 58.14 2.84
C ALA A 94 -55.79 57.02 2.46
N ASP A 95 -54.52 57.24 2.73
CA ASP A 95 -53.51 56.21 2.59
C ASP A 95 -53.82 55.12 3.62
N ASP A 96 -53.85 53.88 3.17
CA ASP A 96 -53.92 52.72 4.07
C ASP A 96 -52.64 52.69 4.89
N GLU A 97 -52.69 53.09 6.17
CA GLU A 97 -51.57 52.89 7.09
C GLU A 97 -51.43 51.41 7.31
N PRO A 98 -50.27 50.77 6.91
CA PRO A 98 -50.06 49.35 7.13
C PRO A 98 -50.03 49.10 8.62
N ASN A 99 -50.85 48.15 9.08
CA ASN A 99 -50.93 47.77 10.49
C ASN A 99 -49.51 47.42 10.99
N MET A 100 -49.00 48.16 11.97
CA MET A 100 -47.65 48.11 12.47
C MET A 100 -47.19 46.67 12.84
N LEU A 101 -48.12 45.85 13.36
CA LEU A 101 -47.90 44.44 13.68
C LEU A 101 -47.69 43.58 12.43
N VAL A 102 -48.43 43.83 11.36
CA VAL A 102 -48.28 43.08 10.09
C VAL A 102 -46.99 43.45 9.42
N SER A 103 -46.59 44.70 9.43
CA SER A 103 -45.32 45.18 8.87
C SER A 103 -44.14 44.61 9.68
N ALA A 104 -44.21 44.62 11.01
CA ALA A 104 -43.20 44.02 11.87
C ALA A 104 -43.06 42.51 11.63
N LEU A 105 -44.16 41.77 11.48
CA LEU A 105 -44.16 40.35 11.17
C LEU A 105 -43.60 40.07 9.77
N TYR A 106 -43.86 40.95 8.82
CA TYR A 106 -43.34 40.80 7.44
C TYR A 106 -41.83 41.00 7.36
N TYR A 107 -41.28 41.97 8.10
CA TYR A 107 -39.83 42.26 8.08
C TYR A 107 -39.03 41.36 9.05
N LEU A 108 -39.56 41.05 10.25
CA LEU A 108 -38.87 40.25 11.26
C LEU A 108 -39.14 38.76 11.14
N GLY A 109 -40.28 38.36 10.53
CA GLY A 109 -40.68 36.97 10.39
C GLY A 109 -39.63 36.08 9.73
N PRO A 110 -39.10 36.42 8.54
CA PRO A 110 -38.03 35.64 7.88
C PRO A 110 -36.75 35.55 8.71
N THR A 111 -36.39 36.64 9.39
CA THR A 111 -35.19 36.70 10.23
C THR A 111 -35.32 35.78 11.47
N LEU A 112 -36.50 35.79 12.12
CA LEU A 112 -36.79 34.90 13.25
C LEU A 112 -36.84 33.42 12.83
N LEU A 113 -37.35 33.13 11.62
CA LEU A 113 -37.31 31.77 11.06
C LEU A 113 -35.88 31.28 10.78
N ILE A 114 -35.03 32.16 10.24
CA ILE A 114 -33.61 31.83 10.00
C ILE A 114 -32.89 31.60 11.33
N ILE A 115 -33.12 32.45 12.33
CA ILE A 115 -32.52 32.28 13.67
C ILE A 115 -33.05 31.00 14.34
N GLY A 116 -34.34 30.73 14.26
CA GLY A 116 -34.98 29.52 14.79
C GLY A 116 -34.44 28.24 14.10
N PHE A 117 -34.30 28.30 12.78
CA PHE A 117 -33.70 27.22 11.99
C PHE A 117 -32.23 27.00 12.37
N TRP A 118 -31.45 28.06 12.53
CA TRP A 118 -30.07 28.01 12.95
C TRP A 118 -29.92 27.40 14.37
N PHE A 119 -30.81 27.82 15.29
CA PHE A 119 -30.82 27.27 16.66
C PHE A 119 -31.30 25.81 16.69
N PHE A 120 -32.23 25.43 15.84
CA PHE A 120 -32.69 24.06 15.66
C PHE A 120 -31.57 23.18 15.09
N MET A 121 -30.86 23.66 14.07
CA MET A 121 -29.72 22.98 13.46
C MET A 121 -28.55 22.81 14.46
N MET A 122 -28.29 23.84 15.25
CA MET A 122 -27.26 23.80 16.29
C MET A 122 -27.61 22.80 17.41
N ARG A 123 -28.88 22.73 17.80
CA ARG A 123 -29.39 21.74 18.77
C ARG A 123 -29.36 20.31 18.21
N GLN A 124 -29.62 20.13 16.95
CA GLN A 124 -29.52 18.84 16.27
C GLN A 124 -28.06 18.39 16.12
N MET A 125 -27.12 19.32 15.91
CA MET A 125 -25.69 19.04 15.91
C MET A 125 -25.15 18.70 17.32
N GLN A 126 -25.74 19.26 18.37
CA GLN A 126 -25.37 18.96 19.77
C GLN A 126 -26.06 17.72 20.34
N GLY A 127 -27.22 17.32 19.82
CA GLY A 127 -28.04 16.23 20.36
C GLY A 127 -27.93 14.87 19.66
N GLY A 128 -27.21 14.76 18.53
CA GLY A 128 -27.03 13.53 17.77
C GLY A 128 -25.70 12.85 18.10
N GLY A 129 -25.75 11.84 18.95
CA GLY A 129 -24.60 11.10 19.45
C GLY A 129 -23.63 10.58 18.35
N LYS A 130 -22.34 10.50 18.71
CA LYS A 130 -21.25 9.75 18.06
C LYS A 130 -20.94 10.13 16.59
N GLY A 131 -20.62 11.39 16.28
CA GLY A 131 -20.14 11.75 14.93
C GLY A 131 -20.09 13.23 14.62
N GLY A 132 -19.99 14.13 15.61
CA GLY A 132 -19.86 15.59 15.39
C GLY A 132 -18.49 15.97 14.84
N ALA A 133 -18.38 17.19 14.28
CA ALA A 133 -17.16 17.79 13.72
C ALA A 133 -15.92 17.77 14.63
N PHE A 134 -16.06 17.39 15.90
CA PHE A 134 -14.98 17.17 16.86
C PHE A 134 -14.43 15.72 16.87
N SER A 135 -14.94 14.83 16.01
CA SER A 135 -14.48 13.43 15.91
C SER A 135 -13.16 13.27 15.11
N PHE A 136 -12.66 14.30 14.44
CA PHE A 136 -11.44 14.23 13.64
C PHE A 136 -10.17 13.98 14.47
N GLY A 137 -10.16 14.33 15.74
CA GLY A 137 -9.03 14.13 16.65
C GLY A 137 -9.01 12.81 17.40
N LYS A 138 -10.03 11.94 17.25
CA LYS A 138 -10.02 10.63 17.91
C LYS A 138 -9.08 9.67 17.23
N SER A 139 -8.36 8.90 18.04
CA SER A 139 -7.44 7.87 17.58
C SER A 139 -8.17 6.83 16.72
N LYS A 140 -7.56 6.46 15.59
CA LYS A 140 -7.97 5.32 14.75
C LYS A 140 -7.37 3.99 15.26
N ALA A 141 -6.68 4.00 16.40
CA ALA A 141 -6.04 2.82 16.95
C ALA A 141 -7.07 1.69 17.15
N ARG A 142 -6.74 0.52 16.63
CA ARG A 142 -7.55 -0.69 16.81
C ARG A 142 -7.16 -1.32 18.12
N LEU A 143 -8.10 -1.36 19.06
CA LEU A 143 -7.95 -2.16 20.28
C LEU A 143 -8.24 -3.62 19.92
N ILE A 144 -7.26 -4.47 20.16
CA ILE A 144 -7.42 -5.94 20.14
C ILE A 144 -7.43 -6.39 21.59
N ASP A 145 -8.60 -6.79 22.06
CA ASP A 145 -8.76 -7.27 23.43
C ASP A 145 -7.93 -8.53 23.68
N GLU A 146 -7.55 -8.74 24.90
CA GLU A 146 -6.81 -9.89 25.41
C GLU A 146 -7.38 -11.22 24.90
N ASN A 147 -8.70 -11.40 24.95
CA ASN A 147 -9.39 -12.63 24.51
C ASN A 147 -9.44 -12.81 22.98
N SER A 148 -9.23 -11.76 22.19
CA SER A 148 -9.26 -11.81 20.73
C SER A 148 -7.88 -11.99 20.10
N ASN A 149 -6.80 -11.78 20.85
CA ASN A 149 -5.43 -11.99 20.39
C ASN A 149 -4.96 -13.41 20.71
N THR A 150 -5.15 -14.32 19.77
CA THR A 150 -4.74 -15.72 19.88
C THR A 150 -3.30 -16.00 19.44
N VAL A 151 -2.57 -14.97 18.98
CA VAL A 151 -1.20 -15.11 18.45
C VAL A 151 -0.21 -15.20 19.61
N THR A 152 0.61 -16.25 19.62
CA THR A 152 1.66 -16.49 20.62
C THR A 152 3.03 -16.66 19.95
N PHE A 153 4.10 -16.82 20.73
CA PHE A 153 5.43 -17.10 20.20
C PHE A 153 5.54 -18.45 19.44
N ALA A 154 4.58 -19.36 19.62
CA ALA A 154 4.49 -20.59 18.84
C ALA A 154 4.10 -20.35 17.36
N ASP A 155 3.45 -19.23 17.07
CA ASP A 155 3.06 -18.83 15.72
C ASP A 155 4.14 -17.98 15.01
N VAL A 156 5.16 -17.55 15.75
CA VAL A 156 6.30 -16.80 15.24
C VAL A 156 7.46 -17.75 15.07
N ALA A 157 8.01 -17.85 13.87
CA ALA A 157 9.13 -18.73 13.56
C ALA A 157 10.25 -17.95 12.85
N GLY A 158 11.49 -18.45 12.91
CA GLY A 158 12.63 -17.93 12.14
C GLY A 158 13.21 -16.60 12.62
N CYS A 159 12.99 -16.23 13.88
CA CYS A 159 13.59 -15.05 14.51
C CYS A 159 13.83 -15.32 16.01
N ASP A 160 14.55 -16.39 16.31
CA ASP A 160 14.70 -16.87 17.69
C ASP A 160 15.46 -15.87 18.56
N GLU A 161 16.49 -15.19 18.04
CA GLU A 161 17.23 -14.15 18.75
C GLU A 161 16.32 -12.96 19.09
N ALA A 162 15.50 -12.51 18.13
CA ALA A 162 14.56 -11.44 18.38
C ALA A 162 13.48 -11.83 19.41
N LYS A 163 13.05 -13.09 19.43
CA LYS A 163 12.13 -13.59 20.46
C LYS A 163 12.77 -13.57 21.84
N GLU A 164 14.01 -14.02 21.95
CA GLU A 164 14.76 -14.03 23.22
C GLU A 164 14.90 -12.61 23.78
N GLU A 165 15.26 -11.63 22.93
CA GLU A 165 15.37 -10.23 23.33
C GLU A 165 14.04 -9.64 23.83
N VAL A 166 12.90 -10.01 23.23
CA VAL A 166 11.59 -9.48 23.63
C VAL A 166 10.92 -10.31 24.73
N PHE A 167 11.46 -11.48 25.08
CA PHE A 167 10.87 -12.32 26.13
C PHE A 167 10.90 -11.63 27.49
N GLU A 168 11.93 -10.84 27.78
CA GLU A 168 12.02 -10.02 28.98
C GLU A 168 10.82 -9.05 29.14
N LEU A 169 10.27 -8.54 28.01
CA LEU A 169 9.10 -7.67 28.03
C LEU A 169 7.85 -8.43 28.46
N VAL A 170 7.73 -9.67 28.01
CA VAL A 170 6.62 -10.55 28.39
C VAL A 170 6.67 -10.85 29.87
N ASP A 171 7.85 -11.23 30.39
CA ASP A 171 8.04 -11.50 31.82
C ASP A 171 7.70 -10.27 32.67
N PHE A 172 8.10 -9.10 32.23
CA PHE A 172 7.75 -7.86 32.91
C PHE A 172 6.25 -7.58 32.90
N LEU A 173 5.60 -7.68 31.74
CA LEU A 173 4.16 -7.45 31.64
C LEU A 173 3.35 -8.43 32.51
N LYS A 174 3.86 -9.65 32.70
CA LYS A 174 3.26 -10.67 33.58
C LYS A 174 3.48 -10.39 35.07
N ASP A 175 4.70 -9.97 35.45
CA ASP A 175 5.07 -9.68 36.85
C ASP A 175 5.99 -8.44 36.96
N PRO A 176 5.44 -7.23 36.92
CA PRO A 176 6.20 -6.00 37.05
C PRO A 176 6.97 -5.87 38.39
N GLN A 177 6.41 -6.46 39.45
CA GLN A 177 6.96 -6.31 40.82
C GLN A 177 8.31 -7.01 40.99
N LYS A 178 8.53 -8.12 40.27
CA LYS A 178 9.78 -8.86 40.28
C LYS A 178 10.98 -7.98 39.90
N PHE A 179 10.82 -7.18 38.86
CA PHE A 179 11.88 -6.31 38.32
C PHE A 179 12.08 -5.08 39.18
N GLN A 180 11.02 -4.48 39.71
CA GLN A 180 11.07 -3.30 40.57
C GLN A 180 11.82 -3.56 41.89
N LYS A 181 11.68 -4.74 42.49
CA LYS A 181 12.37 -5.14 43.73
C LYS A 181 13.90 -5.17 43.58
N LEU A 182 14.40 -5.41 42.36
CA LEU A 182 15.82 -5.48 42.04
C LEU A 182 16.36 -4.13 41.52
N GLY A 183 15.52 -3.07 41.43
CA GLY A 183 15.92 -1.76 40.92
C GLY A 183 16.07 -1.69 39.41
N GLY A 184 15.65 -2.75 38.68
CA GLY A 184 15.67 -2.78 37.21
C GLY A 184 14.68 -1.79 36.65
N ARG A 185 15.13 -1.01 35.66
CA ARG A 185 14.27 -0.13 34.86
C ARG A 185 13.93 -0.83 33.56
N ILE A 186 12.67 -0.85 33.22
CA ILE A 186 12.20 -1.47 31.99
C ILE A 186 12.25 -0.46 30.86
N PRO A 187 12.54 -0.91 29.64
CA PRO A 187 12.47 -0.04 28.48
C PRO A 187 11.04 0.46 28.28
N HIS A 188 10.88 1.77 28.17
CA HIS A 188 9.58 2.39 27.87
C HIS A 188 9.17 2.13 26.44
N GLY A 189 10.14 1.96 25.53
CA GLY A 189 9.90 1.71 24.13
C GLY A 189 10.87 0.74 23.51
N VAL A 190 10.36 -0.08 22.60
CA VAL A 190 11.13 -1.04 21.80
C VAL A 190 10.91 -0.76 20.32
N LEU A 191 11.99 -0.63 19.57
CA LEU A 191 11.97 -0.44 18.13
C LEU A 191 12.34 -1.75 17.43
N LEU A 192 11.39 -2.32 16.68
CA LEU A 192 11.61 -3.47 15.82
C LEU A 192 12.13 -2.99 14.45
N VAL A 193 13.35 -3.36 14.11
CA VAL A 193 14.02 -2.94 12.87
C VAL A 193 14.27 -4.15 11.97
N GLY A 194 13.99 -4.03 10.69
CA GLY A 194 14.32 -5.09 9.73
C GLY A 194 13.62 -4.95 8.39
N PRO A 195 13.97 -5.77 7.41
CA PRO A 195 13.36 -5.76 6.08
C PRO A 195 11.84 -5.95 6.13
N PRO A 196 11.09 -5.54 5.09
CA PRO A 196 9.66 -5.81 5.01
C PRO A 196 9.37 -7.31 4.97
N GLY A 197 8.23 -7.72 5.54
CA GLY A 197 7.82 -9.12 5.52
C GLY A 197 8.50 -10.05 6.53
N THR A 198 9.40 -9.57 7.39
CA THR A 198 10.10 -10.38 8.39
C THR A 198 9.28 -10.73 9.64
N GLY A 199 8.03 -10.26 9.73
CA GLY A 199 7.13 -10.61 10.82
C GLY A 199 7.14 -9.66 12.03
N LYS A 200 7.67 -8.43 11.91
CA LYS A 200 7.71 -7.44 13.00
C LYS A 200 6.35 -7.20 13.66
N THR A 201 5.31 -6.99 12.88
CA THR A 201 3.93 -6.81 13.35
C THR A 201 3.40 -8.08 14.04
N LEU A 202 3.76 -9.27 13.51
CA LEU A 202 3.39 -10.56 14.10
C LEU A 202 4.08 -10.76 15.45
N LEU A 203 5.38 -10.44 15.54
CA LEU A 203 6.15 -10.51 16.79
C LEU A 203 5.57 -9.58 17.86
N ALA A 204 5.23 -8.34 17.50
CA ALA A 204 4.59 -7.40 18.44
C ALA A 204 3.24 -7.93 18.97
N ARG A 205 2.43 -8.54 18.11
CA ARG A 205 1.18 -9.19 18.52
C ARG A 205 1.42 -10.41 19.40
N ALA A 206 2.47 -11.18 19.12
CA ALA A 206 2.83 -12.35 19.93
C ALA A 206 3.30 -11.96 21.34
N ILE A 207 4.02 -10.83 21.50
CA ILE A 207 4.38 -10.29 22.82
C ILE A 207 3.11 -10.04 23.65
N ALA A 208 2.12 -9.37 23.07
CA ALA A 208 0.87 -9.06 23.75
C ALA A 208 0.05 -10.33 24.07
N GLY A 209 -0.03 -11.28 23.13
CA GLY A 209 -0.76 -12.53 23.33
C GLY A 209 -0.11 -13.44 24.37
N GLU A 210 1.22 -13.49 24.40
CA GLU A 210 1.98 -14.26 25.39
C GLU A 210 1.88 -13.63 26.79
N ALA A 211 1.89 -12.29 26.87
CA ALA A 211 1.71 -11.55 28.12
C ALA A 211 0.26 -11.47 28.57
N LYS A 212 -0.71 -11.78 27.69
CA LYS A 212 -2.16 -11.65 27.92
C LYS A 212 -2.57 -10.23 28.31
N VAL A 213 -2.12 -9.25 27.54
CA VAL A 213 -2.42 -7.83 27.73
C VAL A 213 -3.10 -7.23 26.50
N PRO A 214 -3.91 -6.16 26.66
CA PRO A 214 -4.50 -5.44 25.55
C PRO A 214 -3.45 -4.89 24.58
N PHE A 215 -3.79 -4.91 23.28
CA PHE A 215 -2.91 -4.48 22.20
C PHE A 215 -3.56 -3.38 21.37
N PHE A 216 -2.98 -2.18 21.41
CA PHE A 216 -3.40 -1.05 20.61
C PHE A 216 -2.53 -0.97 19.35
N SER A 217 -3.11 -1.12 18.17
CA SER A 217 -2.37 -1.07 16.91
C SER A 217 -2.78 0.13 16.06
N ILE A 218 -1.79 0.85 15.56
CA ILE A 218 -1.96 1.99 14.66
C ILE A 218 -0.81 2.01 13.65
N SER A 219 -1.07 2.51 12.43
CA SER A 219 -0.01 2.81 11.48
C SER A 219 0.51 4.24 11.66
N GLY A 220 1.82 4.45 11.51
CA GLY A 220 2.41 5.79 11.49
C GLY A 220 1.75 6.71 10.45
N SER A 221 1.31 6.15 9.33
CA SER A 221 0.57 6.88 8.30
C SER A 221 -0.78 7.44 8.78
N ASP A 222 -1.42 6.81 9.77
CA ASP A 222 -2.71 7.28 10.33
C ASP A 222 -2.56 8.58 11.13
N PHE A 223 -1.35 8.96 11.50
CA PHE A 223 -1.06 10.23 12.15
C PHE A 223 -0.78 11.37 11.18
N VAL A 224 -0.51 11.06 9.90
CA VAL A 224 -0.24 12.08 8.88
C VAL A 224 -1.55 12.52 8.26
N GLU A 225 -1.95 13.76 8.54
CA GLU A 225 -3.19 14.35 8.05
C GLU A 225 -2.89 15.72 7.40
N MET A 226 -3.84 16.22 6.61
CA MET A 226 -3.69 17.55 5.96
C MET A 226 -3.93 18.72 6.91
N PHE A 227 -4.57 18.47 8.06
CA PHE A 227 -4.94 19.50 9.02
C PHE A 227 -3.98 19.51 10.20
N VAL A 228 -3.34 20.65 10.44
CA VAL A 228 -2.38 20.84 11.53
C VAL A 228 -3.02 20.54 12.88
N GLY A 229 -2.36 19.74 13.70
CA GLY A 229 -2.77 19.40 15.06
C GLY A 229 -3.67 18.18 15.20
N VAL A 230 -4.23 17.63 14.11
CA VAL A 230 -5.07 16.42 14.17
C VAL A 230 -4.24 15.20 14.52
N GLY A 231 -3.07 15.01 13.91
CA GLY A 231 -2.14 13.93 14.25
C GLY A 231 -1.71 13.97 15.71
N ALA A 232 -1.31 15.14 16.23
CA ALA A 232 -0.95 15.32 17.62
C ALA A 232 -2.11 15.01 18.60
N SER A 233 -3.35 15.36 18.22
CA SER A 233 -4.54 15.02 19.02
C SER A 233 -4.79 13.52 19.07
N ARG A 234 -4.61 12.80 17.95
CA ARG A 234 -4.73 11.34 17.89
C ARG A 234 -3.67 10.63 18.72
N VAL A 235 -2.43 11.12 18.70
CA VAL A 235 -1.36 10.61 19.55
C VAL A 235 -1.79 10.71 21.01
N ARG A 236 -2.21 11.89 21.47
CA ARG A 236 -2.66 12.11 22.85
C ARG A 236 -3.82 11.18 23.23
N ASP A 237 -4.87 11.10 22.42
CA ASP A 237 -6.03 10.24 22.66
C ASP A 237 -5.63 8.76 22.76
N MET A 238 -4.72 8.29 21.89
CA MET A 238 -4.21 6.93 21.95
C MET A 238 -3.47 6.64 23.26
N PHE A 239 -2.54 7.52 23.67
CA PHE A 239 -1.77 7.36 24.89
C PHE A 239 -2.66 7.44 26.14
N GLU A 240 -3.66 8.33 26.16
CA GLU A 240 -4.65 8.40 27.25
C GLU A 240 -5.49 7.13 27.35
N ASN A 241 -5.92 6.56 26.21
CA ASN A 241 -6.67 5.31 26.19
C ASN A 241 -5.80 4.14 26.66
N ALA A 242 -4.54 4.07 26.28
CA ALA A 242 -3.60 3.06 26.75
C ALA A 242 -3.37 3.15 28.25
N LYS A 243 -3.16 4.35 28.80
CA LYS A 243 -3.03 4.57 30.26
C LYS A 243 -4.24 4.06 31.06
N LYS A 244 -5.46 4.18 30.50
CA LYS A 244 -6.70 3.67 31.11
C LYS A 244 -6.80 2.14 31.11
N ASN A 245 -6.11 1.49 30.18
CA ASN A 245 -6.14 0.03 29.98
C ASN A 245 -4.81 -0.65 30.34
N SER A 246 -4.03 -0.03 31.23
CA SER A 246 -2.76 -0.58 31.69
C SER A 246 -2.99 -1.83 32.57
N PRO A 247 -2.16 -2.90 32.46
CA PRO A 247 -1.00 -3.04 31.56
C PRO A 247 -1.40 -3.31 30.12
N CYS A 248 -0.71 -2.67 29.15
CA CYS A 248 -1.01 -2.85 27.72
C CYS A 248 0.21 -2.55 26.83
N ILE A 249 0.09 -2.91 25.55
CA ILE A 249 1.08 -2.57 24.51
C ILE A 249 0.45 -1.60 23.51
N ILE A 250 1.18 -0.52 23.20
CA ILE A 250 0.93 0.35 22.06
C ILE A 250 1.87 -0.09 20.93
N PHE A 251 1.32 -0.48 19.79
CA PHE A 251 2.09 -0.82 18.61
C PHE A 251 1.91 0.21 17.50
N ILE A 252 3.03 0.77 17.04
CA ILE A 252 3.07 1.76 15.96
C ILE A 252 3.82 1.14 14.78
N ASP A 253 3.10 0.74 13.75
CA ASP A 253 3.71 0.23 12.53
C ASP A 253 4.16 1.38 11.63
N GLU A 254 5.22 1.17 10.83
CA GLU A 254 5.75 2.16 9.89
C GLU A 254 6.02 3.53 10.56
N ILE A 255 6.68 3.53 11.72
CA ILE A 255 6.95 4.76 12.47
C ILE A 255 7.74 5.80 11.68
N ASP A 256 8.49 5.37 10.66
CA ASP A 256 9.23 6.24 9.75
C ASP A 256 8.33 7.17 8.91
N ALA A 257 7.02 6.91 8.83
CA ALA A 257 6.07 7.83 8.21
C ALA A 257 5.98 9.17 8.98
N VAL A 258 6.13 9.14 10.31
CA VAL A 258 6.07 10.32 11.20
C VAL A 258 7.46 10.71 11.71
N GLY A 259 8.29 9.72 12.01
CA GLY A 259 9.56 9.87 12.70
C GLY A 259 10.76 10.24 11.83
N ARG A 260 10.58 10.71 10.61
CA ARG A 260 11.70 11.09 9.73
C ARG A 260 12.49 12.28 10.24
N HIS A 261 13.81 12.24 9.98
CA HIS A 261 14.71 13.38 10.13
C HIS A 261 14.18 14.66 9.47
N ARG A 262 14.44 15.79 10.10
CA ARG A 262 14.19 17.15 9.60
C ARG A 262 14.98 17.36 8.30
N GLY A 263 14.38 17.04 7.16
CA GLY A 263 14.91 17.40 5.85
C GLY A 263 14.45 18.80 5.50
N ALA A 264 15.33 19.62 4.94
CA ALA A 264 15.01 20.94 4.44
C ALA A 264 14.14 20.85 3.17
N GLY A 265 12.89 20.42 3.32
CA GLY A 265 11.86 20.43 2.27
C GLY A 265 11.01 21.68 2.43
N MET A 266 11.02 22.56 1.44
CA MET A 266 10.10 23.70 1.33
C MET A 266 8.70 23.19 0.98
N GLY A 267 7.88 22.82 1.98
CA GLY A 267 6.49 22.45 1.77
C GLY A 267 5.73 22.27 3.07
N GLY A 268 4.55 22.88 3.19
CA GLY A 268 3.72 22.96 4.41
C GLY A 268 3.19 21.63 4.99
N GLY A 269 3.60 20.46 4.46
CA GLY A 269 3.29 19.14 5.05
C GLY A 269 4.30 18.66 6.09
N ASN A 270 5.40 19.37 6.30
CA ASN A 270 6.41 18.98 7.29
C ASN A 270 6.05 19.45 8.71
N ASP A 271 5.35 20.59 8.84
CA ASP A 271 4.99 21.17 10.13
C ASP A 271 4.04 20.28 10.92
N GLU A 272 3.10 19.63 10.25
CA GLU A 272 2.15 18.73 10.90
C GLU A 272 2.83 17.45 11.41
N ARG A 273 3.73 16.86 10.60
CA ARG A 273 4.51 15.69 11.00
C ARG A 273 5.42 15.99 12.18
N GLU A 274 6.09 17.16 12.16
CA GLU A 274 6.96 17.59 13.24
C GLU A 274 6.17 17.83 14.53
N GLN A 275 4.99 18.43 14.45
CA GLN A 275 4.10 18.62 15.60
C GLN A 275 3.64 17.29 16.18
N THR A 276 3.30 16.33 15.31
CA THR A 276 2.89 14.98 15.71
C THR A 276 4.04 14.22 16.35
N LEU A 277 5.24 14.28 15.77
CA LEU A 277 6.45 13.70 16.35
C LEU A 277 6.75 14.29 17.73
N ASN A 278 6.73 15.62 17.85
CA ASN A 278 6.97 16.29 19.12
C ASN A 278 5.93 15.88 20.18
N GLN A 279 4.65 15.75 19.82
CA GLN A 279 3.64 15.25 20.74
C GLN A 279 3.92 13.80 21.16
N MET A 280 4.34 12.92 20.24
CA MET A 280 4.74 11.56 20.57
C MET A 280 5.90 11.51 21.56
N LEU A 281 6.92 12.34 21.35
CA LEU A 281 8.05 12.47 22.28
C LEU A 281 7.59 12.92 23.66
N VAL A 282 6.69 13.90 23.74
CA VAL A 282 6.13 14.39 25.02
C VAL A 282 5.35 13.31 25.75
N GLU A 283 4.51 12.55 25.03
CA GLU A 283 3.72 11.46 25.64
C GLU A 283 4.62 10.32 26.13
N MET A 284 5.70 10.00 25.40
CA MET A 284 6.68 8.98 25.82
C MET A 284 7.48 9.44 27.03
N ASP A 285 7.94 10.70 27.06
CA ASP A 285 8.66 11.28 28.20
C ASP A 285 7.75 11.43 29.45
N GLY A 286 6.43 11.51 29.24
CA GLY A 286 5.41 11.61 30.29
C GLY A 286 4.98 10.28 30.91
N PHE A 287 5.63 9.16 30.58
CA PHE A 287 5.39 7.89 31.27
C PHE A 287 6.16 7.84 32.60
N GLU A 288 5.44 7.59 33.68
CA GLU A 288 6.06 7.19 34.92
C GLU A 288 6.60 5.75 34.80
N SER A 289 7.70 5.46 35.46
CA SER A 289 8.40 4.16 35.42
C SER A 289 7.51 2.95 35.76
N ASN A 290 6.30 3.18 36.26
CA ASN A 290 5.35 2.17 36.75
C ASN A 290 4.05 2.15 35.96
N SER A 291 3.95 2.84 34.82
CA SER A 291 2.66 2.97 34.10
C SER A 291 2.17 1.66 33.47
N GLY A 292 3.00 0.62 33.36
CA GLY A 292 2.64 -0.67 32.77
C GLY A 292 2.31 -0.60 31.27
N VAL A 293 2.59 0.51 30.60
CA VAL A 293 2.41 0.68 29.16
C VAL A 293 3.75 0.57 28.46
N ILE A 294 3.87 -0.32 27.49
CA ILE A 294 5.06 -0.47 26.65
C ILE A 294 4.73 -0.01 25.24
N VAL A 295 5.57 0.86 24.67
CA VAL A 295 5.43 1.29 23.27
C VAL A 295 6.34 0.44 22.41
N VAL A 296 5.78 -0.29 21.45
CA VAL A 296 6.53 -1.05 20.45
C VAL A 296 6.34 -0.37 19.11
N ALA A 297 7.41 -0.01 18.43
CA ALA A 297 7.33 0.53 17.08
C ALA A 297 8.05 -0.38 16.08
N ALA A 298 7.61 -0.37 14.83
CA ALA A 298 8.26 -1.10 13.75
C ALA A 298 8.66 -0.15 12.61
N THR A 299 9.84 -0.39 12.04
CA THR A 299 10.31 0.31 10.85
C THR A 299 11.12 -0.61 9.94
N ASN A 300 11.05 -0.32 8.65
CA ASN A 300 11.92 -0.94 7.64
C ASN A 300 13.20 -0.12 7.41
N ARG A 301 13.23 1.13 7.91
CA ARG A 301 14.29 2.11 7.65
C ARG A 301 14.68 2.87 8.91
N SER A 302 15.51 2.27 9.73
CA SER A 302 16.03 2.94 10.94
C SER A 302 16.96 4.12 10.64
N ASP A 303 17.56 4.13 9.44
CA ASP A 303 18.47 5.17 8.95
C ASP A 303 17.82 6.54 8.79
N VAL A 304 16.50 6.57 8.52
CA VAL A 304 15.77 7.84 8.32
C VAL A 304 15.12 8.39 9.57
N LEU A 305 15.15 7.66 10.70
CA LEU A 305 14.50 8.08 11.93
C LEU A 305 15.22 9.21 12.64
N ASP A 306 14.45 10.12 13.24
CA ASP A 306 14.99 11.19 14.08
C ASP A 306 15.68 10.60 15.32
N LYS A 307 16.93 11.00 15.54
CA LYS A 307 17.75 10.56 16.69
C LYS A 307 17.10 10.85 18.04
N ALA A 308 16.17 11.81 18.08
CA ALA A 308 15.41 12.11 19.30
C ALA A 308 14.52 10.96 19.75
N LEU A 309 14.03 10.13 18.82
CA LEU A 309 13.25 8.92 19.14
C LEU A 309 14.11 7.83 19.81
N LEU A 310 15.39 7.77 19.48
CA LEU A 310 16.34 6.74 19.94
C LEU A 310 17.05 7.10 21.24
N ARG A 311 16.64 8.20 21.91
CA ARG A 311 17.23 8.59 23.20
C ARG A 311 16.71 7.72 24.33
N PRO A 312 17.54 7.48 25.38
CA PRO A 312 17.09 6.77 26.58
C PRO A 312 15.80 7.36 27.17
N GLY A 313 14.89 6.47 27.58
CA GLY A 313 13.55 6.81 28.05
C GLY A 313 12.49 6.85 26.96
N ARG A 314 12.85 6.61 25.69
CA ARG A 314 11.95 6.50 24.53
C ARG A 314 12.09 5.13 23.89
N PHE A 315 12.57 5.02 22.62
CA PHE A 315 12.94 3.73 22.03
C PHE A 315 14.38 3.38 22.39
N ASP A 316 14.57 3.01 23.62
CA ASP A 316 15.89 2.72 24.21
C ASP A 316 16.39 1.31 23.92
N ARG A 317 15.51 0.41 23.45
CA ARG A 317 15.88 -0.91 22.96
C ARG A 317 15.55 -1.04 21.47
N GLN A 318 16.51 -1.52 20.69
CA GLN A 318 16.33 -1.83 19.28
C GLN A 318 16.50 -3.32 19.08
N VAL A 319 15.49 -3.99 18.52
CA VAL A 319 15.49 -5.42 18.24
C VAL A 319 15.52 -5.62 16.72
N HIS A 320 16.55 -6.31 16.24
CA HIS A 320 16.70 -6.59 14.82
C HIS A 320 15.96 -7.86 14.43
N VAL A 321 14.95 -7.71 13.54
CA VAL A 321 14.21 -8.82 12.94
C VAL A 321 14.70 -9.00 11.51
N GLY A 322 15.76 -9.77 11.33
CA GLY A 322 16.39 -10.02 10.04
C GLY A 322 15.61 -10.96 9.14
N LEU A 323 16.15 -11.22 7.94
CA LEU A 323 15.66 -12.32 7.10
C LEU A 323 15.99 -13.66 7.78
N PRO A 324 15.08 -14.65 7.68
CA PRO A 324 15.29 -15.94 8.31
C PRO A 324 16.44 -16.73 7.62
N ASP A 325 17.23 -17.43 8.42
CA ASP A 325 18.19 -18.41 7.96
C ASP A 325 17.50 -19.67 7.41
N ILE A 326 18.25 -20.66 6.94
CA ILE A 326 17.68 -21.90 6.37
C ILE A 326 16.75 -22.59 7.38
N ARG A 327 17.14 -22.67 8.66
CA ARG A 327 16.34 -23.32 9.71
C ARG A 327 15.07 -22.50 9.99
N GLY A 328 15.21 -21.20 10.06
CA GLY A 328 14.09 -20.30 10.23
C GLY A 328 13.10 -20.37 9.06
N ARG A 329 13.59 -20.44 7.81
CA ARG A 329 12.72 -20.62 6.64
C ARG A 329 11.97 -21.96 6.69
N GLU A 330 12.65 -23.04 7.09
CA GLU A 330 12.00 -24.34 7.27
C GLU A 330 10.89 -24.28 8.32
N GLN A 331 11.16 -23.68 9.48
CA GLN A 331 10.16 -23.49 10.55
C GLN A 331 8.97 -22.65 10.07
N ILE A 332 9.21 -21.54 9.37
CA ILE A 332 8.17 -20.69 8.82
C ILE A 332 7.30 -21.46 7.81
N LEU A 333 7.92 -22.21 6.90
CA LEU A 333 7.20 -23.06 5.95
C LEU A 333 6.31 -24.07 6.69
N GLN A 334 6.85 -24.76 7.71
CA GLN A 334 6.07 -25.71 8.51
C GLN A 334 4.86 -25.06 9.19
N VAL A 335 5.01 -23.83 9.70
CA VAL A 335 3.89 -23.08 10.32
C VAL A 335 2.80 -22.78 9.28
N HIS A 336 3.15 -22.32 8.08
CA HIS A 336 2.19 -21.98 7.04
C HIS A 336 1.55 -23.22 6.38
N MET A 337 2.32 -24.31 6.26
CA MET A 337 1.85 -25.59 5.70
C MET A 337 0.80 -26.28 6.58
N ARG A 338 0.76 -26.02 7.90
CA ARG A 338 -0.26 -26.61 8.81
C ARG A 338 -1.71 -26.38 8.39
N LYS A 339 -1.96 -25.32 7.64
CA LYS A 339 -3.31 -24.92 7.21
C LYS A 339 -3.69 -25.42 5.81
N VAL A 340 -2.79 -26.14 5.15
CA VAL A 340 -2.93 -26.58 3.76
C VAL A 340 -2.79 -28.11 3.70
N PRO A 341 -3.62 -28.83 2.93
CA PRO A 341 -3.43 -30.27 2.73
C PRO A 341 -2.17 -30.52 1.88
N ILE A 342 -1.13 -30.99 2.52
CA ILE A 342 0.19 -31.22 1.93
C ILE A 342 0.38 -32.71 1.64
N ASP A 343 0.98 -33.04 0.52
CA ASP A 343 1.34 -34.41 0.13
C ASP A 343 2.61 -34.84 0.89
N PRO A 344 2.78 -36.15 1.22
CA PRO A 344 3.98 -36.66 1.91
C PRO A 344 5.31 -36.49 1.17
N ASP A 345 5.28 -36.21 -0.14
CA ASP A 345 6.48 -35.98 -0.96
C ASP A 345 7.12 -34.60 -0.70
N VAL A 346 6.38 -33.68 -0.07
CA VAL A 346 6.84 -32.31 0.16
C VAL A 346 7.86 -32.26 1.29
N ASN A 347 9.06 -31.79 0.98
CA ASN A 347 10.14 -31.62 1.93
C ASN A 347 10.41 -30.13 2.20
N ALA A 348 10.02 -29.67 3.40
CA ALA A 348 10.20 -28.29 3.81
C ALA A 348 11.68 -27.84 3.84
N ALA A 349 12.61 -28.75 4.17
CA ALA A 349 14.04 -28.44 4.19
C ALA A 349 14.60 -28.19 2.77
N VAL A 350 14.09 -28.92 1.75
CA VAL A 350 14.47 -28.69 0.35
C VAL A 350 13.93 -27.33 -0.11
N LEU A 351 12.69 -27.01 0.22
CA LEU A 351 12.08 -25.72 -0.10
C LEU A 351 12.80 -24.56 0.60
N ALA A 352 13.20 -24.71 1.87
CA ALA A 352 13.94 -23.72 2.62
C ALA A 352 15.31 -23.43 1.99
N ARG A 353 16.02 -24.46 1.52
CA ARG A 353 17.27 -24.29 0.76
C ARG A 353 17.03 -23.60 -0.59
N GLY A 354 15.91 -23.92 -1.24
CA GLY A 354 15.52 -23.34 -2.53
C GLY A 354 14.98 -21.92 -2.49
N THR A 355 14.89 -21.29 -1.31
CA THR A 355 14.33 -19.94 -1.12
C THR A 355 15.28 -19.01 -0.37
N PRO A 356 16.55 -18.85 -0.81
CA PRO A 356 17.47 -17.91 -0.17
C PRO A 356 16.96 -16.50 -0.27
N GLY A 357 17.06 -15.73 0.84
CA GLY A 357 16.65 -14.33 0.89
C GLY A 357 15.13 -14.08 0.98
N PHE A 358 14.31 -15.13 1.05
CA PHE A 358 12.86 -14.97 1.27
C PHE A 358 12.59 -14.52 2.70
N SER A 359 11.71 -13.54 2.81
CA SER A 359 11.10 -13.13 4.08
C SER A 359 10.00 -14.11 4.50
N GLY A 360 9.51 -13.98 5.73
CA GLY A 360 8.36 -14.76 6.19
C GLY A 360 7.10 -14.56 5.33
N ALA A 361 6.88 -13.34 4.82
CA ALA A 361 5.77 -13.05 3.93
C ALA A 361 5.93 -13.73 2.55
N ASP A 362 7.15 -13.78 2.01
CA ASP A 362 7.42 -14.46 0.74
C ASP A 362 7.19 -15.96 0.86
N LEU A 363 7.61 -16.58 1.99
CA LEU A 363 7.36 -17.99 2.28
C LEU A 363 5.88 -18.31 2.46
N ALA A 364 5.12 -17.42 3.13
CA ALA A 364 3.67 -17.55 3.23
C ALA A 364 3.01 -17.46 1.85
N ASN A 365 3.47 -16.55 1.01
CA ASN A 365 3.00 -16.42 -0.36
C ASN A 365 3.36 -17.66 -1.20
N LEU A 366 4.53 -18.25 -1.01
CA LEU A 366 4.93 -19.48 -1.68
C LEU A 366 3.95 -20.63 -1.38
N VAL A 367 3.59 -20.82 -0.11
CA VAL A 367 2.61 -21.85 0.29
C VAL A 367 1.24 -21.57 -0.34
N ASN A 368 0.81 -20.31 -0.34
CA ASN A 368 -0.46 -19.91 -0.95
C ASN A 368 -0.45 -20.13 -2.48
N GLU A 369 0.59 -19.74 -3.19
CA GLU A 369 0.70 -19.93 -4.64
C GLU A 369 0.75 -21.41 -5.02
N ALA A 370 1.45 -22.25 -4.25
CA ALA A 370 1.46 -23.71 -4.43
C ALA A 370 0.05 -24.30 -4.28
N ALA A 371 -0.71 -23.87 -3.27
CA ALA A 371 -2.11 -24.27 -3.10
C ALA A 371 -3.00 -23.83 -4.27
N LEU A 372 -2.77 -22.63 -4.83
CA LEU A 372 -3.47 -22.15 -6.01
C LEU A 372 -3.12 -22.99 -7.25
N PHE A 373 -1.86 -23.44 -7.42
CA PHE A 373 -1.49 -24.34 -8.51
C PHE A 373 -2.16 -25.70 -8.37
N ALA A 374 -2.16 -26.30 -7.17
CA ALA A 374 -2.85 -27.56 -6.90
C ALA A 374 -4.36 -27.46 -7.19
N ALA A 375 -4.99 -26.36 -6.76
CA ALA A 375 -6.41 -26.10 -7.02
C ALA A 375 -6.72 -25.99 -8.52
N ARG A 376 -5.90 -25.28 -9.30
CA ARG A 376 -6.05 -25.18 -10.76
C ARG A 376 -5.93 -26.53 -11.47
N ARG A 377 -5.16 -27.46 -10.89
CA ARG A 377 -4.98 -28.83 -11.39
C ARG A 377 -6.01 -29.81 -10.84
N ASN A 378 -6.99 -29.31 -10.08
CA ASN A 378 -8.02 -30.13 -9.40
C ASN A 378 -7.43 -31.23 -8.50
N LYS A 379 -6.27 -30.98 -7.88
CA LYS A 379 -5.66 -31.88 -6.91
C LYS A 379 -6.34 -31.75 -5.54
N ARG A 380 -6.20 -32.77 -4.69
CA ARG A 380 -6.72 -32.78 -3.31
C ARG A 380 -5.68 -32.35 -2.29
N SER A 381 -4.40 -32.45 -2.65
CA SER A 381 -3.22 -32.09 -1.85
C SER A 381 -2.22 -31.34 -2.71
N VAL A 382 -1.35 -30.56 -2.07
CA VAL A 382 -0.27 -29.81 -2.70
C VAL A 382 0.97 -30.70 -2.70
N ASP A 383 1.51 -31.02 -3.87
CA ASP A 383 2.72 -31.80 -4.04
C ASP A 383 3.98 -30.91 -4.21
N MET A 384 5.17 -31.54 -4.22
CA MET A 384 6.44 -30.83 -4.39
C MET A 384 6.52 -30.07 -5.70
N LYS A 385 5.91 -30.58 -6.77
CA LYS A 385 5.87 -29.91 -8.08
C LYS A 385 5.09 -28.61 -8.06
N ASP A 386 3.98 -28.54 -7.30
CA ASP A 386 3.21 -27.31 -7.14
C ASP A 386 4.02 -26.22 -6.41
N PHE A 387 4.86 -26.63 -5.45
CA PHE A 387 5.79 -25.71 -4.78
C PHE A 387 6.92 -25.24 -5.70
N GLU A 388 7.47 -26.12 -6.52
CA GLU A 388 8.49 -25.74 -7.52
C GLU A 388 7.93 -24.76 -8.55
N ASP A 389 6.74 -25.00 -9.08
CA ASP A 389 6.07 -24.10 -10.01
C ASP A 389 5.71 -22.76 -9.36
N ALA A 390 5.31 -22.77 -8.09
CA ALA A 390 5.06 -21.55 -7.30
C ALA A 390 6.33 -20.74 -7.08
N LYS A 391 7.43 -21.40 -6.72
CA LYS A 391 8.74 -20.80 -6.55
C LYS A 391 9.20 -20.13 -7.86
N ASP A 392 9.10 -20.86 -8.97
CA ASP A 392 9.46 -20.33 -10.28
C ASP A 392 8.62 -19.10 -10.64
N LYS A 393 7.32 -19.13 -10.36
CA LYS A 393 6.41 -18.00 -10.61
C LYS A 393 6.79 -16.78 -9.76
N ILE A 394 7.18 -16.95 -8.51
CA ILE A 394 7.55 -15.85 -7.60
C ILE A 394 8.86 -15.21 -8.05
N TYR A 395 9.88 -16.00 -8.39
CA TYR A 395 11.17 -15.50 -8.81
C TYR A 395 11.18 -14.88 -10.22
N MET A 396 10.50 -15.53 -11.18
CA MET A 396 10.62 -15.24 -12.61
C MET A 396 9.35 -14.66 -13.23
N GLY A 397 8.23 -14.74 -12.51
CA GLY A 397 6.91 -14.40 -13.07
C GLY A 397 6.22 -15.59 -13.76
N PRO A 398 5.03 -15.35 -14.32
CA PRO A 398 4.25 -16.41 -14.96
C PRO A 398 4.91 -16.92 -16.25
N GLU A 399 4.66 -18.20 -16.57
CA GLU A 399 5.05 -18.79 -17.86
C GLU A 399 4.39 -18.06 -19.02
N ARG A 400 5.17 -17.76 -20.05
CA ARG A 400 4.66 -17.19 -21.30
C ARG A 400 4.32 -18.26 -22.31
N LYS A 401 3.28 -19.04 -22.06
CA LYS A 401 2.82 -20.13 -22.96
C LYS A 401 2.44 -19.67 -24.38
N SER A 402 2.14 -18.39 -24.54
CA SER A 402 1.81 -17.79 -25.84
C SER A 402 3.02 -17.27 -26.62
N ALA A 403 4.21 -17.26 -26.01
CA ALA A 403 5.42 -16.83 -26.70
C ALA A 403 5.95 -17.98 -27.56
N VAL A 404 5.69 -17.90 -28.86
CA VAL A 404 6.28 -18.82 -29.84
C VAL A 404 7.71 -18.34 -30.11
N MET A 405 8.70 -18.99 -29.48
CA MET A 405 10.10 -18.76 -29.78
C MET A 405 10.45 -19.40 -31.14
N ARG A 406 11.23 -18.68 -31.96
CA ARG A 406 11.77 -19.27 -33.18
C ARG A 406 12.77 -20.36 -32.81
N GLU A 407 12.91 -21.36 -33.68
CA GLU A 407 13.86 -22.46 -33.50
C GLU A 407 15.29 -21.97 -33.22
N GLU A 408 15.70 -20.92 -33.93
CA GLU A 408 17.01 -20.28 -33.75
C GLU A 408 17.16 -19.65 -32.36
N GLU A 409 16.15 -18.91 -31.88
CA GLU A 409 16.15 -18.31 -30.54
C GLU A 409 16.14 -19.39 -29.45
N ARG A 410 15.36 -20.43 -29.64
CA ARG A 410 15.29 -21.58 -28.72
C ARG A 410 16.63 -22.30 -28.60
N ARG A 411 17.30 -22.49 -29.75
CA ARG A 411 18.64 -23.08 -29.80
C ARG A 411 19.68 -22.17 -29.15
N ASN A 412 19.64 -20.86 -29.43
CA ASN A 412 20.54 -19.89 -28.81
C ASN A 412 20.40 -19.89 -27.29
N THR A 413 19.16 -19.87 -26.78
CA THR A 413 18.88 -19.94 -25.34
C THR A 413 19.39 -21.25 -24.74
N ALA A 414 19.22 -22.39 -25.42
CA ALA A 414 19.72 -23.66 -24.94
C ALA A 414 21.25 -23.69 -24.78
N TYR A 415 22.00 -23.13 -25.74
CA TYR A 415 23.45 -23.00 -25.60
C TYR A 415 23.83 -22.02 -24.49
N HIS A 416 23.15 -20.90 -24.38
CA HIS A 416 23.38 -19.90 -23.36
C HIS A 416 23.24 -20.51 -21.93
N GLU A 417 22.11 -21.15 -21.65
CA GLU A 417 21.84 -21.77 -20.35
C GLU A 417 22.75 -22.99 -20.07
N SER A 418 23.03 -23.79 -21.11
CA SER A 418 24.00 -24.88 -20.98
C SER A 418 25.41 -24.35 -20.65
N GLY A 419 25.77 -23.18 -21.19
CA GLY A 419 27.03 -22.52 -20.87
C GLY A 419 27.17 -22.21 -19.39
N HIS A 420 26.17 -21.57 -18.81
CA HIS A 420 26.15 -21.31 -17.37
C HIS A 420 26.21 -22.59 -16.55
N ALA A 421 25.44 -23.60 -16.91
CA ALA A 421 25.35 -24.85 -16.18
C ALA A 421 26.66 -25.66 -16.21
N VAL A 422 27.30 -25.79 -17.37
CA VAL A 422 28.55 -26.54 -17.50
C VAL A 422 29.68 -25.83 -16.78
N VAL A 423 29.82 -24.51 -16.91
CA VAL A 423 30.82 -23.75 -16.16
C VAL A 423 30.61 -23.89 -14.65
N ALA A 424 29.38 -23.78 -14.16
CA ALA A 424 29.06 -23.94 -12.76
C ALA A 424 29.37 -25.37 -12.23
N LYS A 425 29.18 -26.40 -13.04
CA LYS A 425 29.44 -27.79 -12.65
C LYS A 425 30.92 -28.15 -12.60
N VAL A 426 31.76 -27.47 -13.38
CA VAL A 426 33.20 -27.68 -13.44
C VAL A 426 33.92 -26.96 -12.29
N LEU A 427 33.41 -25.79 -11.89
CA LEU A 427 34.04 -24.97 -10.87
C LEU A 427 33.75 -25.49 -9.45
N PRO A 428 34.78 -25.70 -8.61
CA PRO A 428 34.65 -26.44 -7.35
C PRO A 428 33.92 -25.67 -6.23
N LYS A 429 33.88 -24.32 -6.30
CA LYS A 429 33.26 -23.48 -5.27
C LYS A 429 31.88 -22.92 -5.69
N ALA A 430 31.46 -23.27 -6.91
CA ALA A 430 30.14 -22.91 -7.41
C ALA A 430 29.02 -23.58 -6.61
N ASP A 431 27.88 -22.96 -6.55
CA ASP A 431 26.67 -23.58 -5.98
C ASP A 431 26.18 -24.72 -6.88
N PRO A 432 25.65 -25.80 -6.29
CA PRO A 432 25.07 -26.89 -7.08
C PRO A 432 23.98 -26.39 -8.04
N VAL A 433 24.09 -26.82 -9.30
CA VAL A 433 23.04 -26.55 -10.29
C VAL A 433 21.87 -27.47 -9.98
N HIS A 434 20.71 -26.86 -9.76
CA HIS A 434 19.47 -27.56 -9.42
C HIS A 434 18.63 -27.88 -10.65
N LYS A 435 18.52 -26.92 -11.55
CA LYS A 435 17.64 -27.04 -12.72
C LYS A 435 18.09 -26.06 -13.82
N VAL A 436 17.93 -26.46 -15.07
CA VAL A 436 18.10 -25.59 -16.25
C VAL A 436 16.83 -25.62 -17.10
N THR A 437 16.35 -24.49 -17.54
CA THR A 437 15.13 -24.39 -18.37
C THR A 437 15.29 -23.36 -19.46
N ILE A 438 14.72 -23.65 -20.62
CA ILE A 438 14.59 -22.74 -21.75
C ILE A 438 13.14 -22.26 -21.95
N MET A 439 12.28 -22.51 -20.96
CA MET A 439 10.90 -22.01 -20.99
C MET A 439 10.88 -20.52 -20.66
N PRO A 440 10.32 -19.64 -21.53
CA PRO A 440 10.29 -18.21 -21.29
C PRO A 440 9.38 -17.86 -20.11
N ARG A 441 9.92 -17.10 -19.15
CA ARG A 441 9.19 -16.61 -17.97
C ARG A 441 9.50 -15.13 -17.74
N GLY A 442 8.47 -14.31 -17.54
CA GLY A 442 8.65 -12.89 -17.32
C GLY A 442 9.47 -12.21 -18.44
N MET A 443 10.66 -11.71 -18.12
CA MET A 443 11.61 -11.10 -19.07
C MET A 443 12.72 -12.07 -19.50
N ALA A 444 12.89 -13.21 -18.85
CA ALA A 444 13.92 -14.20 -19.14
C ALA A 444 13.43 -15.20 -20.19
N LEU A 445 14.31 -15.57 -21.12
CA LEU A 445 14.05 -16.60 -22.13
C LEU A 445 14.42 -18.00 -21.64
N GLY A 446 15.38 -18.08 -20.71
CA GLY A 446 15.81 -19.30 -20.02
C GLY A 446 16.35 -18.94 -18.64
N VAL A 447 16.65 -19.93 -17.83
CA VAL A 447 17.25 -19.76 -16.49
C VAL A 447 18.01 -20.99 -16.06
N THR A 448 19.20 -20.77 -15.55
CA THR A 448 20.02 -21.78 -14.84
C THR A 448 19.94 -21.54 -13.35
N TRP A 449 19.30 -22.46 -12.62
CA TRP A 449 19.15 -22.37 -11.16
C TRP A 449 20.28 -23.02 -10.42
N GLN A 450 20.91 -22.26 -9.54
CA GLN A 450 21.86 -22.75 -8.55
C GLN A 450 21.25 -22.63 -7.15
N LEU A 451 21.36 -23.66 -6.35
CA LEU A 451 20.86 -23.66 -4.98
C LEU A 451 22.04 -23.71 -3.99
N PRO A 452 22.22 -22.68 -3.16
CA PRO A 452 23.24 -22.71 -2.13
C PRO A 452 22.93 -23.81 -1.10
N GLU A 453 23.94 -24.53 -0.66
CA GLU A 453 23.80 -25.54 0.39
C GLU A 453 23.57 -24.91 1.77
N PHE A 454 24.11 -23.71 2.00
CA PHE A 454 24.03 -22.98 3.26
C PHE A 454 23.83 -21.49 3.00
N ASP A 455 23.23 -20.80 3.95
CA ASP A 455 23.21 -19.33 3.95
C ASP A 455 24.61 -18.79 4.23
N ARG A 456 25.07 -17.84 3.43
CA ARG A 456 26.42 -17.31 3.49
C ARG A 456 26.42 -15.90 4.03
N VAL A 457 27.21 -15.71 5.06
CA VAL A 457 27.43 -14.38 5.65
C VAL A 457 28.60 -13.68 4.95
N ASN A 458 29.61 -14.44 4.47
CA ASN A 458 30.79 -13.89 3.83
C ASN A 458 30.98 -14.46 2.42
N LEU A 459 31.41 -13.59 1.50
CA LEU A 459 31.83 -13.96 0.15
C LEU A 459 33.36 -13.91 0.07
N TYR A 460 33.97 -14.97 -0.40
CA TYR A 460 35.43 -15.08 -0.57
C TYR A 460 35.82 -14.70 -2.00
N LYS A 461 37.03 -14.10 -2.18
CA LYS A 461 37.57 -13.65 -3.47
C LYS A 461 37.51 -14.72 -4.56
N ASP A 462 37.99 -15.92 -4.24
CA ASP A 462 38.04 -17.03 -5.18
C ASP A 462 36.66 -17.49 -5.66
N ARG A 463 35.66 -17.50 -4.76
CA ARG A 463 34.29 -17.80 -5.13
C ARG A 463 33.66 -16.71 -6.00
N MET A 464 33.90 -15.44 -5.66
CA MET A 464 33.41 -14.34 -6.50
C MET A 464 33.99 -14.37 -7.92
N LEU A 465 35.26 -14.80 -8.05
CA LEU A 465 35.88 -15.03 -9.36
C LEU A 465 35.18 -16.18 -10.11
N GLU A 466 34.89 -17.30 -9.46
CA GLU A 466 34.12 -18.38 -10.08
C GLU A 466 32.70 -17.95 -10.49
N GLU A 467 32.03 -17.14 -9.68
CA GLU A 467 30.70 -16.61 -10.02
C GLU A 467 30.77 -15.68 -11.23
N LEU A 468 31.82 -14.86 -11.37
CA LEU A 468 32.08 -14.10 -12.58
C LEU A 468 32.22 -15.01 -13.81
N ALA A 469 32.97 -16.10 -13.70
CA ALA A 469 33.14 -17.06 -14.80
C ALA A 469 31.80 -17.71 -15.19
N ILE A 470 30.96 -18.05 -14.20
CA ILE A 470 29.63 -18.60 -14.44
C ILE A 470 28.74 -17.60 -15.20
N LEU A 471 28.72 -16.32 -14.79
CA LEU A 471 27.95 -15.26 -15.47
C LEU A 471 28.38 -15.09 -16.92
N PHE A 472 29.64 -15.32 -17.25
CA PHE A 472 30.13 -15.27 -18.63
C PHE A 472 29.88 -16.56 -19.42
N GLY A 473 29.50 -17.65 -18.77
CA GLY A 473 29.28 -18.95 -19.41
C GLY A 473 28.29 -18.90 -20.57
N GLY A 474 27.17 -18.16 -20.42
CA GLY A 474 26.16 -18.02 -21.47
C GLY A 474 26.72 -17.37 -22.74
N ARG A 475 27.34 -16.19 -22.63
CA ARG A 475 27.94 -15.51 -23.78
C ARG A 475 29.06 -16.30 -24.41
N ALA A 476 29.94 -16.91 -23.59
CA ALA A 476 31.03 -17.72 -24.11
C ALA A 476 30.51 -18.93 -24.90
N ALA A 477 29.40 -19.52 -24.49
CA ALA A 477 28.76 -20.60 -25.23
C ALA A 477 28.18 -20.13 -26.56
N GLU A 478 27.50 -18.98 -26.62
CA GLU A 478 27.02 -18.39 -27.88
C GLU A 478 28.16 -18.20 -28.88
N GLU A 479 29.31 -17.69 -28.44
CA GLU A 479 30.47 -17.48 -29.29
C GLU A 479 31.14 -18.77 -29.77
N VAL A 480 31.38 -19.70 -28.85
CA VAL A 480 32.13 -20.95 -29.17
C VAL A 480 31.33 -21.92 -30.04
N PHE A 481 30.02 -22.00 -29.87
CA PHE A 481 29.18 -22.99 -30.53
C PHE A 481 28.36 -22.44 -31.69
N LEU A 482 27.90 -21.19 -31.61
CA LEU A 482 27.05 -20.56 -32.62
C LEU A 482 27.76 -19.49 -33.44
N ASN A 483 28.95 -19.08 -33.03
CA ASN A 483 29.70 -17.96 -33.63
C ASN A 483 28.80 -16.70 -33.76
N SER A 484 27.92 -16.48 -32.82
CA SER A 484 27.00 -15.36 -32.80
C SER A 484 26.94 -14.74 -31.40
N MET A 485 26.42 -13.53 -31.31
CA MET A 485 26.24 -12.80 -30.06
C MET A 485 24.82 -12.27 -29.98
N SER A 486 24.13 -12.54 -28.89
CA SER A 486 22.77 -12.05 -28.65
C SER A 486 22.72 -10.97 -27.55
N THR A 487 21.64 -10.24 -27.46
CA THR A 487 21.38 -9.32 -26.35
C THR A 487 20.98 -10.03 -25.05
N GLY A 488 20.80 -11.34 -25.07
CA GLY A 488 20.37 -12.15 -23.93
C GLY A 488 21.31 -12.05 -22.74
N ALA A 489 22.62 -11.97 -23.00
CA ALA A 489 23.65 -11.86 -21.96
C ALA A 489 23.76 -10.46 -21.29
N SER A 490 22.88 -9.48 -21.61
CA SER A 490 23.01 -8.11 -21.07
C SER A 490 22.93 -8.05 -19.55
N ASN A 491 22.05 -8.81 -18.94
CA ASN A 491 21.91 -8.88 -17.46
C ASN A 491 23.14 -9.51 -16.80
N ASP A 492 23.72 -10.52 -17.42
CA ASP A 492 24.92 -11.20 -16.90
C ASP A 492 26.11 -10.26 -16.91
N PHE A 493 26.29 -9.48 -17.98
CA PHE A 493 27.33 -8.45 -18.04
C PHE A 493 27.13 -7.36 -17.00
N GLU A 494 25.91 -6.90 -16.79
CA GLU A 494 25.61 -5.88 -15.78
C GLU A 494 25.94 -6.39 -14.37
N ARG A 495 25.51 -7.60 -14.03
CA ARG A 495 25.82 -8.27 -12.76
C ARG A 495 27.31 -8.51 -12.57
N ALA A 496 27.99 -9.05 -13.60
CA ALA A 496 29.43 -9.30 -13.57
C ALA A 496 30.22 -8.00 -13.40
N THR A 497 29.89 -6.95 -14.15
CA THR A 497 30.56 -5.65 -14.02
C THR A 497 30.38 -5.04 -12.63
N LYS A 498 29.16 -5.10 -12.08
CA LYS A 498 28.89 -4.63 -10.72
C LYS A 498 29.70 -5.41 -9.69
N MET A 499 29.71 -6.73 -9.78
CA MET A 499 30.46 -7.60 -8.87
C MET A 499 31.97 -7.33 -8.92
N ALA A 500 32.57 -7.28 -10.13
CA ALA A 500 33.97 -6.95 -10.30
C ALA A 500 34.32 -5.55 -9.77
N ARG A 501 33.44 -4.58 -9.98
CA ARG A 501 33.59 -3.23 -9.41
C ARG A 501 33.57 -3.25 -7.88
N ASP A 502 32.61 -3.94 -7.27
CA ASP A 502 32.51 -4.03 -5.81
C ASP A 502 33.72 -4.76 -5.20
N MET A 503 34.24 -5.80 -5.87
CA MET A 503 35.50 -6.47 -5.48
C MET A 503 36.68 -5.52 -5.40
N VAL A 504 36.84 -4.67 -6.43
CA VAL A 504 37.97 -3.73 -6.53
C VAL A 504 37.78 -2.52 -5.64
N THR A 505 36.56 -1.91 -5.65
CA THR A 505 36.34 -0.59 -5.02
C THR A 505 35.87 -0.65 -3.57
N ARG A 506 35.17 -1.71 -3.18
CA ARG A 506 34.57 -1.83 -1.82
C ARG A 506 35.26 -2.85 -0.96
N TYR A 507 35.62 -4.00 -1.51
CA TYR A 507 36.11 -5.13 -0.72
C TYR A 507 37.63 -5.21 -0.66
N GLY A 508 38.35 -4.32 -1.38
CA GLY A 508 39.82 -4.31 -1.38
C GLY A 508 40.43 -5.63 -1.86
N MET A 509 39.77 -6.31 -2.82
CA MET A 509 40.19 -7.63 -3.34
C MET A 509 41.12 -7.53 -4.55
N SER A 510 41.67 -6.36 -4.83
CA SER A 510 42.65 -6.12 -5.90
C SER A 510 44.07 -6.15 -5.33
N ASP A 511 44.96 -6.88 -5.98
CA ASP A 511 46.38 -6.97 -5.58
C ASP A 511 47.13 -5.69 -5.97
N SER A 512 46.69 -4.96 -7.04
CA SER A 512 47.33 -3.74 -7.54
C SER A 512 46.90 -2.47 -6.81
N LEU A 513 45.66 -2.43 -6.28
CA LEU A 513 45.07 -1.27 -5.62
C LEU A 513 45.07 -1.39 -4.09
N GLY A 514 45.35 -2.59 -3.55
CA GLY A 514 45.44 -2.84 -2.13
C GLY A 514 44.09 -2.79 -1.39
N THR A 515 44.15 -2.56 -0.07
CA THR A 515 43.01 -2.65 0.86
C THR A 515 42.27 -1.33 1.10
N MET A 516 42.27 -0.44 0.13
CA MET A 516 41.60 0.85 0.24
C MET A 516 40.23 0.85 -0.44
N VAL A 517 39.29 1.64 0.11
CA VAL A 517 37.94 1.81 -0.45
C VAL A 517 37.94 2.99 -1.44
N TYR A 518 37.47 2.75 -2.66
CA TYR A 518 37.42 3.70 -3.76
C TYR A 518 35.97 4.03 -4.21
N VAL A 519 35.06 4.09 -3.27
CA VAL A 519 33.65 4.41 -3.57
C VAL A 519 33.44 5.91 -3.43
N ASP A 520 32.81 6.53 -4.43
CA ASP A 520 32.36 7.91 -4.32
C ASP A 520 31.31 8.03 -3.20
N THR A 521 31.53 8.96 -2.27
CA THR A 521 30.58 9.22 -1.19
C THR A 521 29.44 10.04 -1.78
N GLU A 522 28.29 9.40 -2.00
CA GLU A 522 27.06 10.13 -2.32
C GLU A 522 26.60 10.85 -1.05
N SER A 523 26.83 12.16 -0.95
CA SER A 523 26.20 12.99 0.04
C SER A 523 24.92 13.60 -0.55
N GLU A 524 23.76 13.25 0.02
CA GLU A 524 22.52 13.97 -0.26
C GLU A 524 22.64 15.38 0.34
N SER A 525 22.94 16.35 -0.51
CA SER A 525 22.89 17.78 -0.19
C SER A 525 21.48 18.30 -0.48
N ILE A 526 21.09 19.36 0.25
CA ILE A 526 19.81 20.10 0.07
C ILE A 526 19.58 20.58 -1.37
N PHE A 527 20.65 20.69 -2.17
CA PHE A 527 20.63 21.15 -3.56
C PHE A 527 20.73 20.05 -4.62
N GLY A 528 20.61 18.77 -4.26
CA GLY A 528 20.70 17.64 -5.16
C GLY A 528 21.77 16.61 -4.78
N ARG A 529 21.79 15.47 -5.48
CA ARG A 529 22.85 14.46 -5.35
C ARG A 529 24.15 15.04 -5.87
N ASN A 530 25.04 15.46 -4.99
CA ASN A 530 26.41 15.76 -5.32
C ASN A 530 27.27 14.52 -5.06
N SER A 531 27.69 13.82 -6.11
CA SER A 531 28.76 12.86 -5.99
C SER A 531 30.09 13.63 -5.90
N THR A 532 30.67 13.65 -4.73
CA THR A 532 32.03 14.16 -4.59
C THR A 532 32.99 13.07 -5.05
N LYS A 533 33.65 13.27 -6.18
CA LYS A 533 34.74 12.40 -6.63
C LYS A 533 35.84 12.43 -5.59
N THR A 534 35.97 11.36 -4.82
CA THR A 534 36.99 11.20 -3.79
C THR A 534 38.31 10.64 -4.35
N VAL A 535 38.30 10.25 -5.62
CA VAL A 535 39.40 9.52 -6.27
C VAL A 535 39.96 10.34 -7.43
N SER A 536 41.30 10.38 -7.55
CA SER A 536 41.97 11.04 -8.67
C SER A 536 41.72 10.29 -9.99
N GLU A 537 41.80 10.98 -11.12
CA GLU A 537 41.61 10.38 -12.45
C GLU A 537 42.62 9.25 -12.75
N LEU A 538 43.87 9.37 -12.29
CA LEU A 538 44.85 8.32 -12.39
C LEU A 538 44.47 7.05 -11.62
N THR A 539 43.89 7.23 -10.45
CA THR A 539 43.41 6.09 -9.63
C THR A 539 42.19 5.46 -10.28
N GLN A 540 41.27 6.28 -10.82
CA GLN A 540 40.08 5.78 -11.53
C GLN A 540 40.49 4.95 -12.75
N GLN A 541 41.48 5.38 -13.54
CA GLN A 541 41.99 4.61 -14.65
C GLN A 541 42.56 3.24 -14.21
N LYS A 542 43.27 3.20 -13.08
CA LYS A 542 43.77 1.94 -12.52
C LYS A 542 42.61 1.02 -12.04
N VAL A 543 41.58 1.60 -11.42
CA VAL A 543 40.37 0.86 -11.03
C VAL A 543 39.70 0.25 -12.25
N ASP A 544 39.50 1.01 -13.32
CA ASP A 544 38.87 0.53 -14.54
C ASP A 544 39.74 -0.52 -15.27
N ALA A 545 41.06 -0.38 -15.25
CA ALA A 545 41.96 -1.38 -15.80
C ALA A 545 41.92 -2.69 -15.03
N GLU A 546 41.87 -2.62 -13.70
CA GLU A 546 41.79 -3.81 -12.82
C GLU A 546 40.46 -4.54 -12.97
N ILE A 547 39.33 -3.80 -13.01
CA ILE A 547 38.00 -4.37 -13.28
C ILE A 547 38.01 -5.11 -14.61
N ARG A 548 38.58 -4.50 -15.65
CA ARG A 548 38.67 -5.12 -16.96
C ARG A 548 39.52 -6.40 -16.93
N THR A 549 40.67 -6.37 -16.25
CA THR A 549 41.54 -7.55 -16.10
C THR A 549 40.79 -8.72 -15.41
N LEU A 550 40.03 -8.44 -14.36
CA LEU A 550 39.21 -9.45 -13.69
C LEU A 550 38.16 -10.03 -14.65
N ILE A 551 37.44 -9.19 -15.38
CA ILE A 551 36.42 -9.61 -16.32
C ILE A 551 37.03 -10.45 -17.45
N ASP A 552 38.08 -9.96 -18.11
CA ASP A 552 38.71 -10.62 -19.25
C ASP A 552 39.30 -11.99 -18.83
N SER A 553 39.90 -12.08 -17.64
CA SER A 553 40.45 -13.34 -17.12
C SER A 553 39.38 -14.38 -16.85
N GLN A 554 38.24 -13.98 -16.25
CA GLN A 554 37.15 -14.92 -15.94
C GLN A 554 36.35 -15.29 -17.20
N TYR A 555 36.24 -14.39 -18.16
CA TYR A 555 35.70 -14.69 -19.49
C TYR A 555 36.53 -15.75 -20.23
N ALA A 556 37.88 -15.59 -20.22
CA ALA A 556 38.79 -16.55 -20.82
C ALA A 556 38.72 -17.91 -20.13
N LEU A 557 38.56 -17.94 -18.79
CA LEU A 557 38.36 -19.18 -18.03
C LEU A 557 37.06 -19.88 -18.45
N ALA A 558 35.95 -19.18 -18.49
CA ALA A 558 34.66 -19.73 -18.91
C ALA A 558 34.73 -20.34 -20.31
N ARG A 559 35.34 -19.61 -21.26
CA ARG A 559 35.56 -20.07 -22.63
C ARG A 559 36.39 -21.34 -22.67
N SER A 560 37.51 -21.39 -21.95
CA SER A 560 38.38 -22.59 -21.88
C SER A 560 37.64 -23.81 -21.33
N ILE A 561 36.81 -23.65 -20.27
CA ILE A 561 35.98 -24.71 -19.71
C ILE A 561 35.03 -25.27 -20.76
N LEU A 562 34.35 -24.39 -21.51
CA LEU A 562 33.38 -24.78 -22.54
C LEU A 562 34.05 -25.50 -23.73
N GLU A 563 35.23 -25.03 -24.16
CA GLU A 563 36.01 -25.65 -25.22
C GLU A 563 36.48 -27.07 -24.84
N GLN A 564 36.79 -27.30 -23.56
CA GLN A 564 37.21 -28.62 -23.02
C GLN A 564 36.04 -29.60 -22.80
N ASN A 565 34.80 -29.07 -22.68
CA ASN A 565 33.61 -29.88 -22.39
C ASN A 565 32.53 -29.77 -23.49
N ARG A 566 32.96 -29.67 -24.75
CA ARG A 566 32.05 -29.52 -25.89
C ARG A 566 30.99 -30.59 -25.97
N ASP A 567 31.36 -31.84 -25.76
CA ASP A 567 30.46 -33.00 -25.76
C ASP A 567 29.34 -32.88 -24.73
N LYS A 568 29.65 -32.36 -23.54
CA LYS A 568 28.69 -32.18 -22.45
C LYS A 568 27.70 -31.04 -22.74
N VAL A 569 28.24 -29.94 -23.33
CA VAL A 569 27.37 -28.82 -23.75
C VAL A 569 26.38 -29.28 -24.83
N GLU A 570 26.86 -30.00 -25.84
CA GLU A 570 25.99 -30.51 -26.92
C GLU A 570 24.93 -31.50 -26.38
N ALA A 571 25.30 -32.39 -25.46
CA ALA A 571 24.36 -33.31 -24.82
C ALA A 571 23.30 -32.55 -23.99
N MET A 572 23.71 -31.50 -23.28
CA MET A 572 22.80 -30.67 -22.48
C MET A 572 21.84 -29.87 -23.35
N VAL A 573 22.33 -29.30 -24.46
CA VAL A 573 21.51 -28.59 -25.44
C VAL A 573 20.49 -29.55 -26.08
N ALA A 574 20.90 -30.75 -26.45
CA ALA A 574 19.98 -31.76 -27.02
C ALA A 574 18.85 -32.09 -26.03
N ALA A 575 19.17 -32.32 -24.76
CA ALA A 575 18.20 -32.59 -23.72
C ALA A 575 17.25 -31.39 -23.48
N LEU A 576 17.78 -30.15 -23.48
CA LEU A 576 16.96 -28.94 -23.31
C LEU A 576 16.03 -28.70 -24.51
N LEU A 577 16.46 -28.96 -25.72
CA LEU A 577 15.61 -28.83 -26.90
C LEU A 577 14.48 -29.87 -26.94
N GLU A 578 14.72 -31.07 -26.37
CA GLU A 578 13.73 -32.13 -26.29
C GLU A 578 12.75 -31.95 -25.12
N TRP A 579 13.26 -31.63 -23.91
CA TRP A 579 12.44 -31.63 -22.68
C TRP A 579 12.16 -30.23 -22.11
N GLU A 580 12.76 -29.18 -22.66
CA GLU A 580 12.65 -27.77 -22.26
C GLU A 580 13.15 -27.47 -20.85
N THR A 581 13.22 -28.45 -19.97
CA THR A 581 13.70 -28.33 -18.59
C THR A 581 14.42 -29.64 -18.21
N ILE A 582 15.60 -29.50 -17.59
CA ILE A 582 16.39 -30.61 -17.04
C ILE A 582 16.67 -30.35 -15.56
N ASP A 583 16.61 -31.41 -14.77
CA ASP A 583 16.87 -31.37 -13.32
C ASP A 583 18.34 -31.70 -12.97
N ALA A 584 18.65 -31.60 -11.68
CA ALA A 584 20.01 -31.84 -11.16
C ALA A 584 20.52 -33.24 -11.46
N GLU A 585 19.66 -34.27 -11.47
CA GLU A 585 20.07 -35.66 -11.71
C GLU A 585 20.39 -35.87 -13.19
N GLN A 586 19.58 -35.31 -14.09
CA GLN A 586 19.84 -35.34 -15.52
C GLN A 586 21.12 -34.59 -15.90
N ILE A 587 21.33 -33.41 -15.26
CA ILE A 587 22.57 -32.62 -15.44
C ILE A 587 23.79 -33.43 -14.97
N ASN A 588 23.70 -34.14 -13.82
CA ASN A 588 24.79 -34.98 -13.33
C ASN A 588 25.08 -36.15 -14.28
N ASP A 589 24.04 -36.82 -14.82
CA ASP A 589 24.24 -37.91 -15.81
C ASP A 589 25.00 -37.40 -17.05
N ILE A 590 24.63 -36.21 -17.57
CA ILE A 590 25.33 -35.61 -18.70
C ILE A 590 26.79 -35.26 -18.36
N MET A 591 27.03 -34.67 -17.19
CA MET A 591 28.39 -34.30 -16.77
C MET A 591 29.31 -35.49 -16.55
N GLU A 592 28.74 -36.65 -16.20
CA GLU A 592 29.46 -37.92 -16.05
C GLU A 592 29.56 -38.70 -17.38
N GLY A 593 29.06 -38.14 -18.50
CA GLY A 593 29.10 -38.78 -19.81
C GLY A 593 28.09 -39.93 -19.98
N ARG A 594 27.07 -40.00 -19.11
CA ARG A 594 25.97 -40.95 -19.23
C ARG A 594 24.80 -40.31 -19.99
N PRO A 595 23.99 -41.12 -20.72
CA PRO A 595 22.76 -40.60 -21.28
C PRO A 595 21.84 -40.12 -20.16
N PRO A 596 21.26 -38.91 -20.27
CA PRO A 596 20.37 -38.38 -19.25
C PRO A 596 19.11 -39.25 -19.13
N ARG A 597 18.68 -39.50 -17.90
CA ARG A 597 17.42 -40.23 -17.64
C ARG A 597 16.22 -39.46 -18.14
N ALA A 598 15.21 -40.14 -18.65
CA ALA A 598 13.98 -39.50 -19.09
C ALA A 598 13.28 -38.74 -17.95
N PRO A 599 12.62 -37.60 -18.22
CA PRO A 599 11.84 -36.88 -17.21
C PRO A 599 10.80 -37.79 -16.57
N LEU A 600 10.62 -37.70 -15.25
CA LEU A 600 9.55 -38.42 -14.57
C LEU A 600 8.19 -38.02 -15.17
N PRO A 601 7.35 -39.00 -15.58
CA PRO A 601 6.04 -38.67 -16.10
C PRO A 601 5.25 -37.91 -15.04
N PRO A 602 4.44 -36.91 -15.43
CA PRO A 602 3.59 -36.22 -14.48
C PRO A 602 2.73 -37.25 -13.74
N PRO A 603 2.52 -37.14 -12.42
CA PRO A 603 1.70 -38.08 -11.67
C PRO A 603 0.35 -38.22 -12.39
N ALA A 604 -0.02 -39.46 -12.68
CA ALA A 604 -1.23 -39.79 -13.42
C ALA A 604 -2.41 -39.15 -12.69
N THR A 605 -3.05 -38.17 -13.31
CA THR A 605 -4.34 -37.65 -12.86
C THR A 605 -5.31 -38.83 -12.90
N GLN A 606 -5.55 -39.46 -11.77
CA GLN A 606 -6.63 -40.41 -11.61
C GLN A 606 -7.93 -39.64 -11.78
N PHE A 607 -8.35 -39.44 -13.01
CA PHE A 607 -9.74 -39.18 -13.29
C PHE A 607 -10.49 -40.42 -12.83
N GLY A 608 -11.01 -40.36 -11.61
CA GLY A 608 -11.95 -41.39 -11.14
C GLY A 608 -13.17 -41.37 -12.04
N ASN A 609 -13.22 -42.33 -12.95
CA ASN A 609 -14.42 -42.71 -13.66
C ASN A 609 -15.42 -43.24 -12.62
N SER A 610 -16.05 -42.34 -11.85
CA SER A 610 -17.28 -42.68 -11.13
C SER A 610 -18.46 -42.56 -12.10
N ALA A 611 -18.44 -43.40 -13.15
CA ALA A 611 -19.67 -43.80 -13.82
C ALA A 611 -20.36 -44.84 -12.91
N GLY A 612 -20.78 -44.41 -11.73
CA GLY A 612 -21.74 -45.13 -10.91
C GLY A 612 -23.10 -44.95 -11.52
N GLY A 613 -23.48 -45.90 -12.43
CA GLY A 613 -24.84 -46.04 -12.88
C GLY A 613 -25.75 -46.26 -11.67
N ALA A 614 -26.64 -45.30 -11.42
CA ALA A 614 -27.77 -45.52 -10.55
C ALA A 614 -28.62 -46.64 -11.13
N PRO A 615 -29.02 -47.66 -10.36
CA PRO A 615 -29.97 -48.64 -10.84
C PRO A 615 -31.33 -47.95 -11.04
N GLY A 616 -31.82 -47.96 -12.26
CA GLY A 616 -33.16 -47.50 -12.58
C GLY A 616 -34.23 -48.27 -11.79
N PRO A 617 -35.34 -47.61 -11.43
CA PRO A 617 -36.42 -48.28 -10.68
C PRO A 617 -37.00 -49.42 -11.51
N ALA A 618 -37.06 -50.59 -10.89
CA ALA A 618 -37.70 -51.79 -11.42
C ALA A 618 -39.17 -51.52 -11.81
N ALA A 619 -39.52 -51.80 -13.05
CA ALA A 619 -40.89 -51.78 -13.51
C ALA A 619 -41.71 -52.80 -12.74
N GLY A 620 -42.67 -52.32 -11.92
CA GLY A 620 -43.62 -53.15 -11.24
C GLY A 620 -44.57 -53.84 -12.20
N SER A 621 -44.58 -55.17 -12.19
CA SER A 621 -45.59 -56.04 -12.86
C SER A 621 -46.96 -55.82 -12.23
N ALA A 622 -47.93 -55.36 -13.02
CA ALA A 622 -49.34 -55.35 -12.65
C ALA A 622 -49.90 -56.77 -12.54
N PRO A 623 -50.73 -57.08 -11.56
CA PRO A 623 -51.41 -58.37 -11.49
C PRO A 623 -52.56 -58.38 -12.46
N ALA A 624 -52.67 -59.51 -13.22
CA ALA A 624 -53.85 -59.86 -14.02
C ALA A 624 -54.96 -60.29 -13.03
N THR A 625 -56.12 -59.65 -13.17
CA THR A 625 -57.36 -60.12 -12.56
C THR A 625 -58.12 -60.93 -13.59
N ALA A 626 -58.51 -62.17 -13.18
CA ALA A 626 -59.53 -63.00 -13.80
C ALA A 626 -60.91 -62.41 -13.45
#